data_d9075bf461a14a1a9bbfbfa16f957c3f
#
_entry.id   d9075bf461a14a1a9bbfbfa16f957c3f
#
_cell.length_a   1.000
_cell.length_b   1.000
_cell.length_c   1.000
_cell.angle_alpha   90.00
_cell.angle_beta   90.00
_cell.angle_gamma   90.00
#
_symmetry.space_group_name_H-M   'P 1'
#
loop_
_entity.id
_entity.type
_entity.pdbx_description
1 polymer ?
#
loop_
_entity_poly.entity_id
_entity_poly.type
_entity_poly.pdbx_seq_one_letter_code
_entity_poly.pdbx_strand_id
1 'polypeptide(L)'
;EGSCDLLVAYHHASQPLQLSPDRYEMLSLGQETIAPYARAGADGQPLFRLSTTGSARIPFLGYASGAYMARLVDQILKSTPVPPLLDTIYETDMAEGLKAMALEGHGVAFLPSSSVKKELRARRLVSAAPLQDDANHAYEVTMEVRMYRERPELARHSKPGAQALWEFLRAG
;
A
#
# COMPACT_ATOMS: atom_id res chain seq x y z
N GLU A 1 20.36 12.92 -3.76
CA GLU A 1 20.62 12.97 -5.21
C GLU A 1 21.90 12.21 -5.53
N GLY A 2 21.87 11.34 -6.55
CA GLY A 2 23.03 10.53 -6.97
C GLY A 2 23.30 9.26 -6.14
N SER A 3 22.40 8.89 -5.22
CA SER A 3 22.55 7.69 -4.40
C SER A 3 22.06 6.40 -5.07
N CYS A 4 21.26 6.52 -6.12
CA CYS A 4 20.78 5.38 -6.92
C CYS A 4 20.61 5.78 -8.38
N ASP A 5 20.71 4.80 -9.28
CA ASP A 5 20.53 4.99 -10.74
C ASP A 5 19.05 4.92 -11.13
N LEU A 6 18.27 4.10 -10.43
CA LEU A 6 16.83 3.90 -10.62
C LEU A 6 16.12 4.00 -9.28
N LEU A 7 14.98 4.68 -9.25
CA LEU A 7 14.08 4.76 -8.10
C LEU A 7 12.74 4.15 -8.48
N VAL A 8 12.31 3.11 -7.75
CA VAL A 8 10.94 2.60 -7.85
C VAL A 8 10.15 3.13 -6.65
N ALA A 9 9.00 3.73 -6.91
CA ALA A 9 8.17 4.33 -5.88
C ALA A 9 6.68 4.19 -6.21
N TYR A 10 5.86 4.18 -5.17
CA TYR A 10 4.42 4.38 -5.31
C TYR A 10 4.11 5.84 -5.60
N HIS A 11 3.10 6.06 -6.42
CA HIS A 11 2.57 7.37 -6.72
C HIS A 11 1.05 7.39 -6.56
N HIS A 12 0.57 8.37 -5.83
CA HIS A 12 -0.85 8.72 -5.75
C HIS A 12 -1.00 10.23 -5.87
N ALA A 13 -2.09 10.69 -6.50
CA ALA A 13 -2.29 12.12 -6.76
C ALA A 13 -2.32 12.98 -5.49
N SER A 14 -2.81 12.41 -4.37
CA SER A 14 -2.81 13.10 -3.07
C SER A 14 -1.46 13.11 -2.35
N GLN A 15 -0.50 12.30 -2.80
CA GLN A 15 0.83 12.15 -2.21
C GLN A 15 1.89 12.09 -3.33
N PRO A 16 2.01 13.17 -4.15
CA PRO A 16 2.91 13.16 -5.30
C PRO A 16 4.38 13.15 -4.84
N LEU A 17 5.19 12.37 -5.54
CA LEU A 17 6.63 12.45 -5.42
C LEU A 17 7.10 13.71 -6.16
N GLN A 18 7.79 14.61 -5.46
CA GLN A 18 8.27 15.87 -6.01
C GLN A 18 9.61 15.67 -6.74
N LEU A 19 9.56 15.07 -7.94
CA LEU A 19 10.68 14.98 -8.85
C LEU A 19 10.44 15.88 -10.06
N SER A 20 11.39 16.74 -10.41
CA SER A 20 11.28 17.63 -11.57
C SER A 20 11.26 16.83 -12.87
N PRO A 21 10.22 16.99 -13.72
CA PRO A 21 10.15 16.32 -15.02
C PRO A 21 11.28 16.72 -15.99
N ASP A 22 11.85 17.91 -15.79
CA ASP A 22 12.98 18.39 -16.61
C ASP A 22 14.25 17.59 -16.32
N ARG A 23 14.37 17.03 -15.11
CA ARG A 23 15.55 16.29 -14.68
C ARG A 23 15.34 14.77 -14.70
N TYR A 24 14.14 14.33 -14.40
CA TYR A 24 13.84 12.90 -14.27
C TYR A 24 12.78 12.48 -15.28
N GLU A 25 13.00 11.35 -15.91
CA GLU A 25 11.99 10.68 -16.72
C GLU A 25 11.35 9.54 -15.93
N MET A 26 10.11 9.20 -16.26
CA MET A 26 9.29 8.26 -15.52
C MET A 26 8.75 7.18 -16.46
N LEU A 27 8.69 5.97 -15.94
CA LEU A 27 8.04 4.81 -16.54
C LEU A 27 7.01 4.25 -15.57
N SER A 28 5.78 4.05 -16.04
CA SER A 28 4.75 3.32 -15.28
C SER A 28 5.02 1.84 -15.36
N LEU A 29 5.07 1.16 -14.19
CA LEU A 29 5.28 -0.29 -14.07
C LEU A 29 3.98 -1.04 -13.81
N GLY A 30 2.90 -0.35 -13.46
CA GLY A 30 1.63 -0.96 -13.13
C GLY A 30 0.91 -0.26 -11.98
N GLN A 31 -0.02 -0.99 -11.37
CA GLN A 31 -0.83 -0.49 -10.27
C GLN A 31 -0.73 -1.41 -9.06
N GLU A 32 -0.90 -0.83 -7.88
CA GLU A 32 -1.00 -1.51 -6.60
C GLU A 32 -2.20 -0.97 -5.83
N THR A 33 -2.96 -1.86 -5.20
CA THR A 33 -4.10 -1.46 -4.35
C THR A 33 -3.78 -1.77 -2.90
N ILE A 34 -4.02 -0.81 -2.01
CA ILE A 34 -3.97 -1.02 -0.58
C ILE A 34 -5.40 -1.17 -0.05
N ALA A 35 -5.65 -2.20 0.75
CA ALA A 35 -6.96 -2.52 1.30
C ALA A 35 -6.85 -3.15 2.70
N PRO A 36 -7.92 -3.13 3.52
CA PRO A 36 -7.90 -3.70 4.86
C PRO A 36 -8.07 -5.22 4.85
N TYR A 37 -7.22 -5.91 5.60
CA TYR A 37 -7.26 -7.37 5.77
C TYR A 37 -7.14 -7.76 7.24
N ALA A 38 -7.75 -8.89 7.57
CA ALA A 38 -7.61 -9.56 8.85
C ALA A 38 -7.53 -11.07 8.67
N ARG A 39 -7.08 -11.79 9.69
CA ARG A 39 -7.09 -13.25 9.72
C ARG A 39 -8.51 -13.77 9.55
N ALA A 40 -8.68 -14.82 8.76
CA ALA A 40 -9.94 -15.55 8.67
C ALA A 40 -10.20 -16.36 9.94
N GLY A 41 -11.42 -16.27 10.47
CA GLY A 41 -11.94 -17.16 11.50
C GLY A 41 -12.30 -18.53 10.96
N ALA A 42 -12.76 -19.42 11.84
CA ALA A 42 -13.20 -20.77 11.47
C ALA A 42 -14.41 -20.78 10.51
N ASP A 43 -15.21 -19.73 10.53
CA ASP A 43 -16.35 -19.50 9.65
C ASP A 43 -15.97 -18.84 8.30
N GLY A 44 -14.69 -18.56 8.09
CA GLY A 44 -14.18 -17.88 6.91
C GLY A 44 -14.41 -16.36 6.91
N GLN A 45 -14.99 -15.80 7.97
CA GLN A 45 -15.14 -14.35 8.13
C GLN A 45 -13.87 -13.74 8.77
N PRO A 46 -13.60 -12.45 8.58
CA PRO A 46 -12.47 -11.81 9.28
C PRO A 46 -12.70 -11.80 10.79
N LEU A 47 -11.66 -12.09 11.58
CA LEU A 47 -11.73 -12.00 13.04
C LEU A 47 -12.08 -10.58 13.51
N PHE A 48 -11.65 -9.58 12.77
CA PHE A 48 -11.98 -8.18 12.99
C PHE A 48 -12.42 -7.56 11.66
N ARG A 49 -13.53 -6.85 11.69
CA ARG A 49 -14.06 -6.15 10.51
C ARG A 49 -14.21 -4.67 10.83
N LEU A 50 -13.82 -3.82 9.90
CA LEU A 50 -14.09 -2.39 10.00
C LEU A 50 -15.61 -2.19 10.04
N SER A 51 -16.06 -1.38 11.00
CA SER A 51 -17.48 -1.12 11.21
C SER A 51 -17.74 0.38 11.19
N THR A 52 -18.80 0.77 10.51
CA THR A 52 -19.28 2.15 10.44
C THR A 52 -20.35 2.45 11.47
N THR A 53 -20.85 1.43 12.20
CA THR A 53 -21.97 1.57 13.14
C THR A 53 -21.64 1.14 14.57
N GLY A 54 -20.42 0.59 14.77
CA GLY A 54 -20.05 -0.01 16.05
C GLY A 54 -19.44 0.97 17.04
N SER A 55 -19.74 0.77 18.31
CA SER A 55 -19.08 1.43 19.43
C SER A 55 -17.81 0.71 19.90
N ALA A 56 -17.52 -0.47 19.37
CA ALA A 56 -16.35 -1.26 19.75
C ALA A 56 -15.09 -0.78 19.03
N ARG A 57 -14.01 -0.65 19.76
CA ARG A 57 -12.68 -0.37 19.20
C ARG A 57 -12.14 -1.61 18.50
N ILE A 58 -11.57 -1.40 17.31
CA ILE A 58 -11.03 -2.46 16.48
C ILE A 58 -9.51 -2.44 16.62
N PRO A 59 -8.86 -3.57 17.01
CA PRO A 59 -7.40 -3.65 17.04
C PRO A 59 -6.82 -3.33 15.65
N PHE A 60 -5.93 -2.35 15.61
CA PHE A 60 -5.38 -1.83 14.38
C PHE A 60 -3.86 -1.98 14.35
N LEU A 61 -3.37 -2.47 13.21
CA LEU A 61 -1.96 -2.65 12.92
C LEU A 61 -1.58 -1.58 11.90
N GLY A 62 -0.96 -0.51 12.40
CA GLY A 62 -0.72 0.72 11.65
C GLY A 62 0.67 0.82 11.04
N TYR A 63 0.79 1.61 10.00
CA TYR A 63 2.09 2.08 9.55
C TYR A 63 2.61 3.16 10.48
N ALA A 64 3.92 3.16 10.72
CA ALA A 64 4.58 4.17 11.54
C ALA A 64 4.31 5.59 11.02
N SER A 65 4.15 6.52 11.96
CA SER A 65 3.88 7.92 11.66
C SER A 65 4.92 8.50 10.70
N GLY A 66 4.46 9.20 9.66
CA GLY A 66 5.32 9.78 8.62
C GLY A 66 5.62 8.84 7.44
N ALA A 67 5.35 7.54 7.53
CA ALA A 67 5.46 6.64 6.39
C ALA A 67 4.50 7.01 5.26
N TYR A 68 4.89 6.76 4.02
CA TYR A 68 4.04 7.01 2.85
C TYR A 68 2.69 6.30 2.96
N MET A 69 2.72 5.02 3.33
CA MET A 69 1.51 4.21 3.50
C MET A 69 0.63 4.69 4.66
N ALA A 70 1.21 5.21 5.75
CA ALA A 70 0.44 5.80 6.85
C ALA A 70 -0.45 6.95 6.38
N ARG A 71 0.11 7.85 5.55
CA ARG A 71 -0.65 8.98 4.99
C ARG A 71 -1.78 8.54 4.06
N LEU A 72 -1.57 7.49 3.26
CA LEU A 72 -2.63 6.94 2.40
C LEU A 72 -3.75 6.30 3.21
N VAL A 73 -3.40 5.50 4.22
CA VAL A 73 -4.39 4.88 5.12
C VAL A 73 -5.18 5.95 5.87
N ASP A 74 -4.50 6.98 6.39
CA ASP A 74 -5.16 8.11 7.05
C ASP A 74 -6.15 8.83 6.10
N GLN A 75 -5.77 9.00 4.84
CA GLN A 75 -6.67 9.55 3.82
C GLN A 75 -7.89 8.65 3.57
N ILE A 76 -7.70 7.34 3.44
CA ILE A 76 -8.81 6.39 3.29
C ILE A 76 -9.77 6.56 4.47
N LEU A 77 -9.26 6.49 5.70
CA LEU A 77 -10.07 6.57 6.92
C LEU A 77 -10.81 7.91 7.05
N LYS A 78 -10.19 9.01 6.63
CA LYS A 78 -10.82 10.34 6.64
C LYS A 78 -11.87 10.53 5.55
N SER A 79 -11.76 9.81 4.44
CA SER A 79 -12.72 9.90 3.33
C SER A 79 -13.98 9.04 3.56
N THR A 80 -13.97 8.15 4.53
CA THR A 80 -15.14 7.33 4.86
C THR A 80 -16.22 8.15 5.56
N PRO A 81 -17.51 7.91 5.27
CA PRO A 81 -18.62 8.69 5.87
C PRO A 81 -18.65 8.61 7.40
N VAL A 82 -18.31 7.44 7.94
CA VAL A 82 -18.18 7.20 9.38
C VAL A 82 -16.86 6.49 9.64
N PRO A 83 -15.84 7.19 10.14
CA PRO A 83 -14.54 6.59 10.45
C PRO A 83 -14.69 5.49 11.51
N PRO A 84 -14.07 4.32 11.31
CA PRO A 84 -14.08 3.25 12.32
C PRO A 84 -13.28 3.67 13.57
N LEU A 85 -13.71 3.20 14.73
CA LEU A 85 -12.97 3.39 15.97
C LEU A 85 -11.82 2.39 16.03
N LEU A 86 -10.61 2.88 15.79
CA LEU A 86 -9.40 2.06 15.77
C LEU A 86 -8.63 2.19 17.09
N ASP A 87 -8.06 1.07 17.54
CA ASP A 87 -7.11 1.00 18.64
C ASP A 87 -5.77 0.50 18.08
N THR A 88 -4.84 1.40 17.88
CA THR A 88 -3.52 1.07 17.32
C THR A 88 -2.70 0.33 18.35
N ILE A 89 -2.51 -0.98 18.14
CA ILE A 89 -1.79 -1.88 19.05
C ILE A 89 -0.36 -2.20 18.58
N TYR A 90 -0.04 -1.91 17.33
CA TYR A 90 1.29 -2.14 16.75
C TYR A 90 1.53 -1.17 15.59
N GLU A 91 2.76 -0.70 15.46
CA GLU A 91 3.18 0.17 14.36
C GLU A 91 4.53 -0.27 13.78
N THR A 92 4.66 -0.23 12.46
CA THR A 92 5.91 -0.44 11.71
C THR A 92 5.82 0.26 10.35
N ASP A 93 6.95 0.55 9.73
CA ASP A 93 7.04 1.04 8.35
C ASP A 93 6.99 -0.08 7.29
N MET A 94 7.04 -1.35 7.73
CA MET A 94 7.12 -2.53 6.86
C MET A 94 5.77 -3.25 6.75
N ALA A 95 5.20 -3.30 5.54
CA ALA A 95 3.96 -4.05 5.25
C ALA A 95 4.05 -5.53 5.63
N GLU A 96 5.22 -6.16 5.45
CA GLU A 96 5.44 -7.56 5.83
C GLU A 96 5.30 -7.79 7.35
N GLY A 97 5.74 -6.84 8.17
CA GLY A 97 5.54 -6.89 9.63
C GLY A 97 4.06 -6.83 10.00
N LEU A 98 3.31 -5.91 9.39
CA LEU A 98 1.86 -5.81 9.59
C LEU A 98 1.14 -7.09 9.12
N LYS A 99 1.53 -7.65 7.97
CA LYS A 99 0.99 -8.90 7.45
C LYS A 99 1.20 -10.07 8.42
N ALA A 100 2.41 -10.19 8.98
CA ALA A 100 2.70 -11.24 9.96
C ALA A 100 1.81 -11.13 11.20
N MET A 101 1.65 -9.93 11.74
CA MET A 101 0.78 -9.67 12.89
C MET A 101 -0.70 -9.92 12.58
N ALA A 102 -1.16 -9.55 11.37
CA ALA A 102 -2.52 -9.83 10.93
C ALA A 102 -2.79 -11.33 10.81
N LEU A 103 -1.83 -12.11 10.28
CA LEU A 103 -1.91 -13.57 10.16
C LEU A 103 -1.99 -14.27 11.52
N GLU A 104 -1.36 -13.72 12.55
CA GLU A 104 -1.48 -14.21 13.92
C GLU A 104 -2.80 -13.80 14.59
N GLY A 105 -3.62 -12.97 13.92
CA GLY A 105 -4.94 -12.59 14.40
C GLY A 105 -4.95 -11.43 15.41
N HIS A 106 -3.92 -10.58 15.37
CA HIS A 106 -3.82 -9.47 16.32
C HIS A 106 -4.69 -8.27 15.95
N GLY A 107 -5.08 -8.10 14.68
CA GLY A 107 -5.89 -6.96 14.29
C GLY A 107 -6.10 -6.83 12.79
N VAL A 108 -6.60 -5.67 12.37
CA VAL A 108 -6.77 -5.27 10.98
C VAL A 108 -5.56 -4.51 10.52
N ALA A 109 -5.04 -4.84 9.33
CA ALA A 109 -3.98 -4.11 8.64
C ALA A 109 -4.41 -3.70 7.23
N PHE A 110 -4.03 -2.50 6.80
CA PHE A 110 -4.09 -2.12 5.39
C PHE A 110 -2.81 -2.59 4.69
N LEU A 111 -2.96 -3.47 3.70
CA LEU A 111 -1.83 -4.12 3.05
C LEU A 111 -1.90 -3.98 1.53
N PRO A 112 -0.75 -3.88 0.84
CA PRO A 112 -0.72 -3.96 -0.62
C PRO A 112 -1.26 -5.32 -1.10
N SER A 113 -2.11 -5.31 -2.12
CA SER A 113 -2.75 -6.51 -2.65
C SER A 113 -1.73 -7.53 -3.18
N SER A 114 -0.60 -7.05 -3.73
CA SER A 114 0.48 -7.91 -4.19
C SER A 114 1.11 -8.72 -3.06
N SER A 115 1.23 -8.14 -1.85
CA SER A 115 1.85 -8.78 -0.69
C SER A 115 1.00 -9.87 -0.05
N VAL A 116 -0.32 -9.89 -0.30
CA VAL A 116 -1.29 -10.80 0.34
C VAL A 116 -1.91 -11.84 -0.60
N LYS A 117 -1.53 -11.86 -1.88
CA LYS A 117 -2.12 -12.76 -2.89
C LYS A 117 -2.13 -14.24 -2.47
N LYS A 118 -1.04 -14.70 -1.88
CA LYS A 118 -0.89 -16.09 -1.40
C LYS A 118 -1.83 -16.39 -0.23
N GLU A 119 -1.90 -15.47 0.71
CA GLU A 119 -2.70 -15.56 1.93
C GLU A 119 -4.19 -15.52 1.62
N LEU A 120 -4.61 -14.68 0.67
CA LEU A 120 -6.00 -14.61 0.19
C LEU A 120 -6.41 -15.90 -0.52
N ARG A 121 -5.55 -16.44 -1.40
CA ARG A 121 -5.81 -17.74 -2.07
C ARG A 121 -5.93 -18.89 -1.07
N ALA A 122 -5.11 -18.87 -0.04
CA ALA A 122 -5.14 -19.86 1.04
C ALA A 122 -6.23 -19.60 2.10
N ARG A 123 -7.02 -18.52 1.94
CA ARG A 123 -8.04 -18.06 2.89
C ARG A 123 -7.51 -17.90 4.33
N ARG A 124 -6.24 -17.51 4.46
CA ARG A 124 -5.65 -17.18 5.76
C ARG A 124 -5.90 -15.74 6.14
N LEU A 125 -5.90 -14.86 5.16
CA LEU A 125 -6.38 -13.48 5.27
C LEU A 125 -7.65 -13.33 4.41
N VAL A 126 -8.54 -12.46 4.85
CA VAL A 126 -9.75 -12.07 4.12
C VAL A 126 -9.96 -10.56 4.26
N SER A 127 -10.79 -9.99 3.39
CA SER A 127 -11.13 -8.56 3.47
C SER A 127 -11.78 -8.24 4.82
N ALA A 128 -11.29 -7.19 5.44
CA ALA A 128 -11.82 -6.61 6.68
C ALA A 128 -12.67 -5.36 6.44
N ALA A 129 -12.96 -5.02 5.18
CA ALA A 129 -13.86 -3.93 4.83
C ALA A 129 -15.28 -4.19 5.35
N PRO A 130 -16.09 -3.14 5.63
CA PRO A 130 -17.49 -3.30 5.98
C PRO A 130 -18.26 -4.05 4.89
N LEU A 131 -19.27 -4.84 5.27
CA LEU A 131 -20.09 -5.60 4.31
C LEU A 131 -20.83 -4.73 3.29
N GLN A 132 -21.13 -3.47 3.66
CA GLN A 132 -21.81 -2.52 2.77
C GLN A 132 -20.85 -1.83 1.79
N ASP A 133 -19.54 -2.09 1.87
CA ASP A 133 -18.53 -1.42 1.05
C ASP A 133 -18.28 -2.12 -0.30
N ASP A 134 -18.86 -3.30 -0.51
CA ASP A 134 -18.65 -4.12 -1.72
C ASP A 134 -18.92 -3.38 -3.06
N ALA A 135 -19.66 -2.27 -3.01
CA ALA A 135 -20.00 -1.48 -4.20
C ALA A 135 -19.16 -0.21 -4.39
N ASN A 136 -18.51 0.31 -3.35
CA ASN A 136 -17.92 1.66 -3.36
C ASN A 136 -16.39 1.69 -3.20
N HIS A 137 -15.75 0.59 -2.83
CA HIS A 137 -14.30 0.52 -2.58
C HIS A 137 -13.77 1.66 -1.69
N ALA A 138 -14.62 2.14 -0.75
CA ALA A 138 -14.32 3.32 0.06
C ALA A 138 -13.12 3.10 1.00
N TYR A 139 -12.78 1.83 1.26
CA TYR A 139 -11.64 1.44 2.11
C TYR A 139 -10.43 1.00 1.31
N GLU A 140 -10.37 1.30 0.02
CA GLU A 140 -9.26 0.96 -0.86
C GLU A 140 -8.67 2.20 -1.51
N VAL A 141 -7.37 2.18 -1.78
CA VAL A 141 -6.69 3.16 -2.62
C VAL A 141 -5.81 2.44 -3.62
N THR A 142 -5.95 2.81 -4.89
CA THR A 142 -5.07 2.34 -5.96
C THR A 142 -3.98 3.37 -6.22
N MET A 143 -2.75 2.89 -6.21
CA MET A 143 -1.53 3.64 -6.48
C MET A 143 -0.92 3.17 -7.80
N GLU A 144 -0.22 4.04 -8.46
CA GLU A 144 0.64 3.69 -9.58
C GLU A 144 2.04 3.32 -9.06
N VAL A 145 2.62 2.26 -9.61
CA VAL A 145 4.01 1.90 -9.37
C VAL A 145 4.84 2.53 -10.48
N ARG A 146 5.72 3.44 -10.13
CA ARG A 146 6.53 4.19 -11.07
C ARG A 146 8.01 3.94 -10.86
N MET A 147 8.76 3.88 -11.98
CA MET A 147 10.20 3.92 -11.97
C MET A 147 10.68 5.27 -12.50
N TYR A 148 11.68 5.81 -11.86
CA TYR A 148 12.30 7.08 -12.24
C TYR A 148 13.79 6.88 -12.47
N ARG A 149 14.34 7.60 -13.45
CA ARG A 149 15.78 7.78 -13.63
C ARG A 149 16.09 9.23 -13.98
N GLU A 150 17.31 9.65 -13.69
CA GLU A 150 17.81 10.92 -14.22
C GLU A 150 17.92 10.82 -15.74
N ARG A 151 17.54 11.89 -16.44
CA ARG A 151 17.63 11.94 -17.91
C ARG A 151 19.07 11.68 -18.36
N PRO A 152 19.30 10.82 -19.36
CA PRO A 152 20.65 10.42 -19.78
C PRO A 152 21.59 11.58 -20.09
N GLU A 153 21.05 12.66 -20.64
CA GLU A 153 21.79 13.88 -21.01
C GLU A 153 22.24 14.71 -19.79
N LEU A 154 21.65 14.47 -18.63
CA LEU A 154 21.97 15.14 -17.37
C LEU A 154 22.74 14.24 -16.39
N ALA A 155 22.65 12.92 -16.60
CA ALA A 155 23.27 11.93 -15.74
C ALA A 155 24.79 11.95 -15.88
N ARG A 156 25.52 12.21 -14.78
CA ARG A 156 26.98 12.17 -14.78
C ARG A 156 27.55 10.77 -14.99
N HIS A 157 26.85 9.76 -14.46
CA HIS A 157 27.22 8.34 -14.58
C HIS A 157 25.92 7.53 -14.63
N SER A 158 25.77 6.69 -15.63
CA SER A 158 24.70 5.70 -15.72
C SER A 158 25.33 4.33 -15.84
N LYS A 159 24.96 3.42 -14.93
CA LYS A 159 25.43 2.02 -15.00
C LYS A 159 24.78 1.32 -16.19
N PRO A 160 25.55 0.57 -17.00
CA PRO A 160 25.00 -0.15 -18.16
C PRO A 160 23.83 -1.06 -17.79
N GLY A 161 23.85 -1.72 -16.61
CA GLY A 161 22.77 -2.56 -16.14
C GLY A 161 21.48 -1.81 -15.84
N ALA A 162 21.56 -0.59 -15.30
CA ALA A 162 20.41 0.25 -15.04
C ALA A 162 19.77 0.72 -16.36
N GLN A 163 20.59 1.07 -17.34
CA GLN A 163 20.10 1.45 -18.66
C GLN A 163 19.43 0.26 -19.38
N ALA A 164 20.05 -0.93 -19.36
CA ALA A 164 19.48 -2.13 -19.96
C ALA A 164 18.13 -2.50 -19.34
N LEU A 165 18.01 -2.43 -17.99
CA LEU A 165 16.75 -2.68 -17.30
C LEU A 165 15.67 -1.66 -17.68
N TRP A 166 16.02 -0.38 -17.74
CA TRP A 166 15.08 0.66 -18.17
C TRP A 166 14.54 0.41 -19.57
N GLU A 167 15.43 0.14 -20.55
CA GLU A 167 15.02 -0.13 -21.94
C GLU A 167 14.17 -1.40 -22.06
N PHE A 168 14.52 -2.44 -21.32
CA PHE A 168 13.73 -3.68 -21.26
C PHE A 168 12.31 -3.43 -20.78
N LEU A 169 12.14 -2.71 -19.68
CA LEU A 169 10.83 -2.42 -19.10
C LEU A 169 10.02 -1.41 -19.93
N ARG A 170 10.69 -0.54 -20.66
CA ARG A 170 10.03 0.40 -21.57
C ARG A 170 9.47 -0.28 -22.83
N ALA A 171 10.07 -1.39 -23.25
CA ALA A 171 9.68 -2.11 -24.47
C ALA A 171 8.54 -3.10 -24.26
N GLY A 172 8.21 -3.47 -23.01
CA GLY A 172 7.13 -4.42 -22.63
C GLY A 172 5.90 -3.74 -22.16
#